data_e04b2ec77b22fcbb318645fdbcb2c1b3
#
_entry.id   e04b2ec77b22fcbb318645fdbcb2c1b3
#
_cell.length_a   1.000
_cell.length_b   1.000
_cell.length_c   1.000
_cell.angle_alpha   90.00
_cell.angle_beta   90.00
_cell.angle_gamma   90.00
#
_symmetry.space_group_name_H-M   'P 1'
#
loop_
_entity.id
_entity.type
_entity.pdbx_description
1 polymer ?
#
loop_
_entity_poly.entity_id
_entity_poly.type
_entity_poly.pdbx_seq_one_letter_code
_entity_poly.pdbx_strand_id
1 'polypeptide(L)' 'MSSGQEKTMLSYDEIYNMICRMEKYGGSFVVSLANTIRCADPTNREKLINTFPEYVVEYGPNSKFSL' A
#
# COMPACT_ATOMS: atom_id res chain seq x y z
N MET A 1 16.01 -17.57 0.23
CA MET A 1 15.83 -17.17 0.24
C MET A 1 15.62 -16.75 0.39
N SER A 2 15.28 -16.64 0.33
CA SER A 2 14.97 -16.08 0.43
C SER A 2 14.60 -15.70 0.47
N SER A 3 14.58 -15.68 0.40
CA SER A 3 14.19 -15.24 0.49
C SER A 3 13.50 -14.96 0.71
N GLY A 4 13.74 -15.27 0.82
CA GLY A 4 12.77 -15.24 1.11
C GLY A 4 12.00 -14.33 1.56
N GLN A 5 12.14 -13.77 1.49
CA GLN A 5 11.49 -12.97 1.92
C GLN A 5 10.20 -12.94 1.55
N GLU A 6 9.39 -12.76 2.32
CA GLU A 6 8.14 -12.62 2.12
C GLU A 6 7.85 -11.35 1.65
N LYS A 7 7.81 -11.09 0.41
CA LYS A 7 7.44 -9.86 -0.11
C LYS A 7 5.97 -9.77 -0.11
N THR A 8 5.44 -8.57 0.08
CA THR A 8 4.03 -8.30 -0.03
C THR A 8 3.66 -8.35 -1.50
N MET A 9 2.84 -9.31 -1.87
CA MET A 9 2.49 -9.50 -3.25
C MET A 9 1.07 -9.05 -3.47
N LEU A 10 0.89 -7.80 -3.85
CA LEU A 10 -0.42 -7.25 -4.13
C LEU A 10 -0.59 -7.09 -5.63
N SER A 11 -1.79 -7.37 -6.12
CA SER A 11 -2.09 -7.13 -7.52
C SER A 11 -2.23 -5.62 -7.74
N TYR A 12 -2.24 -5.21 -8.98
CA TYR A 12 -2.38 -3.81 -9.33
C TYR A 12 -3.68 -3.25 -8.78
N ASP A 13 -4.78 -4.02 -8.90
CA ASP A 13 -6.07 -3.60 -8.40
C ASP A 13 -6.07 -3.46 -6.89
N GLU A 14 -5.38 -4.36 -6.21
CA GLU A 14 -5.29 -4.31 -4.75
C GLU A 14 -4.53 -3.08 -4.29
N ILE A 15 -3.45 -2.75 -5.00
CA ILE A 15 -2.69 -1.56 -4.69
C ILE A 15 -3.52 -0.31 -4.92
N TYR A 16 -4.24 -0.26 -6.02
CA TYR A 16 -5.08 0.87 -6.34
C TYR A 16 -6.15 1.07 -5.27
N ASN A 17 -6.80 0.00 -4.87
CA ASN A 17 -7.83 0.06 -3.83
C ASN A 17 -7.23 0.47 -2.48
N MET A 18 -6.02 0.02 -2.18
CA MET A 18 -5.32 0.43 -0.98
C MET A 18 -5.08 1.94 -0.98
N ILE A 19 -4.63 2.47 -2.11
CA ILE A 19 -4.41 3.91 -2.24
C ILE A 19 -5.72 4.67 -2.03
N CYS A 20 -6.81 4.18 -2.60
CA CYS A 20 -8.10 4.82 -2.44
C CYS A 20 -8.55 4.82 -0.98
N ARG A 21 -8.34 3.71 -0.27
CA ARG A 21 -8.70 3.64 1.15
C ARG A 21 -7.84 4.59 1.97
N MET A 22 -6.55 4.67 1.67
CA MET A 22 -5.66 5.57 2.36
C MET A 22 -6.09 7.03 2.16
N GLU A 23 -6.50 7.38 0.97
CA GLU A 23 -6.96 8.74 0.68
C GLU A 23 -8.29 9.04 1.34
N LYS A 24 -9.15 8.04 1.45
CA LYS A 24 -10.47 8.24 1.99
C LYS A 24 -10.47 8.25 3.52
N TYR A 25 -9.72 7.37 4.14
CA TYR A 25 -9.79 7.15 5.58
C TYR A 25 -8.55 7.61 6.33
N GLY A 26 -7.46 7.87 5.65
CA GLY A 26 -6.20 8.22 6.30
C GLY A 26 -6.09 9.69 6.64
N GLY A 27 -5.16 10.00 7.51
CA GLY A 27 -4.85 11.39 7.84
C GLY A 27 -3.87 11.98 6.83
N SER A 28 -3.34 13.15 7.14
CA SER A 28 -2.47 13.88 6.22
C SER A 28 -1.27 13.07 5.75
N PHE A 29 -0.61 12.41 6.69
CA PHE A 29 0.57 11.62 6.33
C PHE A 29 0.18 10.47 5.41
N VAL A 30 -0.89 9.77 5.76
CA VAL A 30 -1.33 8.60 5.00
C VAL A 30 -1.78 9.01 3.60
N VAL A 31 -2.45 10.14 3.47
CA VAL A 31 -2.84 10.65 2.16
C VAL A 31 -1.59 11.00 1.33
N SER A 32 -0.60 11.62 1.95
CA SER A 32 0.63 11.93 1.25
C SER A 32 1.36 10.67 0.83
N LEU A 33 1.38 9.66 1.68
CA LEU A 33 2.01 8.40 1.36
C LEU A 33 1.27 7.72 0.20
N ALA A 34 -0.05 7.78 0.19
CA ALA A 34 -0.84 7.23 -0.90
C ALA A 34 -0.49 7.90 -2.23
N ASN A 35 -0.35 9.22 -2.23
CA ASN A 35 0.04 9.94 -3.43
C ASN A 35 1.44 9.55 -3.89
N THR A 36 2.34 9.36 -2.93
CA THR A 36 3.70 8.94 -3.25
C THR A 36 3.69 7.56 -3.92
N ILE A 37 2.91 6.65 -3.38
CA ILE A 37 2.80 5.30 -3.95
C ILE A 37 2.19 5.38 -5.35
N ARG A 38 1.19 6.22 -5.52
CA ARG A 38 0.53 6.38 -6.81
C ARG A 38 1.50 6.88 -7.88
N CYS A 39 2.38 7.78 -7.51
CA CYS A 39 3.32 8.38 -8.46
C CYS A 39 4.58 7.55 -8.63
N ALA A 40 4.81 6.56 -7.78
CA ALA A 40 6.03 5.78 -7.83
C ALA A 40 5.99 4.77 -8.97
N ASP A 41 7.15 4.49 -9.54
CA ASP A 41 7.26 3.41 -10.50
C ASP A 41 7.12 2.08 -9.76
N PRO A 42 7.00 0.95 -10.48
CA PRO A 42 6.77 -0.33 -9.81
C PRO A 42 7.83 -0.70 -8.79
N THR A 43 9.09 -0.38 -9.07
CA THR A 43 10.18 -0.70 -8.16
C THR A 43 10.07 0.09 -6.87
N ASN A 44 9.87 1.39 -6.97
CA ASN A 44 9.73 2.25 -5.80
C ASN A 44 8.44 1.97 -5.06
N ARG A 45 7.38 1.65 -5.77
CA ARG A 45 6.11 1.30 -5.16
C ARG A 45 6.26 0.08 -4.26
N GLU A 46 6.98 -0.92 -4.74
CA GLU A 46 7.21 -2.12 -3.96
C GLU A 46 8.03 -1.81 -2.71
N LYS A 47 9.03 -0.96 -2.84
CA LYS A 47 9.82 -0.54 -1.69
C LYS A 47 8.96 0.16 -0.64
N LEU A 48 8.08 1.03 -1.08
CA LEU A 48 7.22 1.76 -0.16
C LEU A 48 6.27 0.83 0.56
N ILE A 49 5.68 -0.10 -0.15
CA ILE A 49 4.76 -1.06 0.42
C ILE A 49 5.47 -1.92 1.46
N ASN A 50 6.69 -2.34 1.16
CA ASN A 50 7.45 -3.17 2.09
C ASN A 50 8.02 -2.38 3.27
N THR A 51 8.18 -1.08 3.11
CA THR A 51 8.67 -0.22 4.18
C THR A 51 7.58 0.06 5.21
N PHE A 52 6.33 0.10 4.77
CA PHE A 52 5.20 0.40 5.66
C PHE A 52 4.18 -0.73 5.66
N PRO A 53 4.57 -1.91 6.14
CA PRO A 53 3.67 -3.06 6.10
C PRO A 53 2.41 -2.87 6.94
N GLU A 54 2.47 -2.05 7.98
CA GLU A 54 1.30 -1.80 8.81
C GLU A 54 0.17 -1.13 8.02
N TYR A 55 0.51 -0.31 7.05
CA TYR A 55 -0.52 0.33 6.23
C TYR A 55 -1.09 -0.64 5.21
N VAL A 56 -0.31 -1.61 4.80
CA VAL A 56 -0.82 -2.67 3.93
C VAL A 56 -1.87 -3.49 4.68
N VAL A 57 -1.62 -3.78 5.94
CA VAL A 57 -2.60 -4.50 6.75
C VAL A 57 -3.84 -3.64 6.97
N GLU A 58 -3.65 -2.38 7.28
CA GLU A 58 -4.75 -1.49 7.62
C GLU A 58 -5.60 -1.08 6.44
N TYR A 59 -5.01 -0.85 5.29
CA TYR A 59 -5.70 -0.32 4.12
C TYR A 59 -5.70 -1.25 2.92
N GLY A 60 -5.02 -2.37 2.99
CA GLY A 60 -4.90 -3.32 1.89
C GLY A 60 -6.11 -4.23 1.75
N PRO A 61 -5.93 -5.36 1.08
CA PRO A 61 -7.07 -6.25 0.78
C PRO A 61 -7.79 -6.78 2.00
N ASN A 62 -7.10 -6.87 3.14
CA ASN A 62 -7.70 -7.37 4.37
C ASN A 62 -8.18 -6.25 5.27
N SER A 63 -8.30 -5.06 4.74
CA SER A 63 -8.69 -3.89 5.51
C SER A 63 -10.13 -3.99 5.95
N LYS A 64 -10.44 -3.36 7.09
CA LYS A 64 -11.80 -3.24 7.57
C LYS A 64 -12.55 -2.16 6.82
N PHE A 65 -11.84 -1.25 6.17
CA PHE A 65 -12.47 -0.14 5.48
C PHE A 65 -13.06 -0.59 4.15
N SER A 66 -14.21 -0.05 3.79
CA SER A 66 -14.84 -0.36 2.52
C SER A 66 -14.75 0.82 1.60
N LEU A 67 -14.68 0.57 0.35
CA LEU A 67 -14.69 1.65 -0.65
C LEU A 67 -16.09 1.93 -1.16
#